data_fadcdca667dfd189cff145fe0f1d96f3
#
_entry.id   fadcdca667dfd189cff145fe0f1d96f3
#
_cell.length_a   1.000
_cell.length_b   1.000
_cell.length_c   1.000
_cell.angle_alpha   90.00
_cell.angle_beta   90.00
_cell.angle_gamma   90.00
#
_symmetry.space_group_name_H-M   'P 1'
#
loop_
_entity.id
_entity.type
_entity.pdbx_description
1 polymer ?
#
loop_
_entity_poly.entity_id
_entity_poly.type
_entity_poly.pdbx_seq_one_letter_code
_entity_poly.pdbx_strand_id
1 'polypeptide(L)'
;MRTIFIGDVHGCLLELKDLVAKLALTLEDRVILLWDLINKWPYSAETVQYIYESGFECVRGNHDEAYKQFFKHSHLRHYFGPLKYETYKETMSPEAHQWYMRTPIYIESDEWIAVHAGLEPGNEPADTAKKILLNIRT
;
A
#
# COMPACT_ATOMS: atom_id res chain seq x y z
N MET A 1 -23.83 0.27 -1.34
CA MET A 1 -22.36 0.20 -1.56
C MET A 1 -21.66 1.14 -0.59
N ARG A 2 -20.67 0.64 0.11
CA ARG A 2 -19.81 1.44 0.99
C ARG A 2 -18.40 1.51 0.41
N THR A 3 -17.74 2.64 0.55
CA THR A 3 -16.29 2.74 0.36
C THR A 3 -15.64 2.84 1.72
N ILE A 4 -14.75 1.91 2.03
CA ILE A 4 -14.12 1.78 3.34
C ILE A 4 -12.63 2.04 3.18
N PHE A 5 -12.11 2.97 3.97
CA PHE A 5 -10.68 3.31 3.98
C PHE A 5 -10.05 2.74 5.26
N ILE A 6 -8.92 2.04 5.09
CA ILE A 6 -8.16 1.48 6.20
C ILE A 6 -6.75 2.10 6.14
N GLY A 7 -6.31 2.68 7.26
CA GLY A 7 -5.00 3.34 7.36
C GLY A 7 -3.82 2.37 7.46
N ASP A 8 -2.70 2.86 7.99
CA ASP A 8 -1.42 2.13 8.08
C ASP A 8 -1.58 0.72 8.68
N VAL A 9 -1.11 -0.29 7.95
CA VAL A 9 -1.21 -1.69 8.38
C VAL A 9 0.13 -2.24 8.89
N HIS A 10 1.21 -1.94 8.22
CA HIS A 10 2.58 -2.31 8.64
C HIS A 10 2.74 -3.78 9.08
N GLY A 11 2.16 -4.72 8.35
CA GLY A 11 2.29 -6.14 8.67
C GLY A 11 1.44 -6.65 9.83
N CYS A 12 0.45 -5.86 10.29
CA CYS A 12 -0.50 -6.25 11.34
C CYS A 12 -1.63 -7.12 10.76
N LEU A 13 -1.29 -8.30 10.28
CA LEU A 13 -2.22 -9.17 9.56
C LEU A 13 -3.41 -9.62 10.41
N LEU A 14 -3.15 -10.02 11.66
CA LEU A 14 -4.21 -10.56 12.53
C LEU A 14 -5.23 -9.49 12.87
N GLU A 15 -4.77 -8.29 13.18
CA GLU A 15 -5.61 -7.14 13.48
C GLU A 15 -6.41 -6.70 12.25
N LEU A 16 -5.79 -6.76 11.06
CA LEU A 16 -6.49 -6.47 9.81
C LEU A 16 -7.61 -7.48 9.55
N LYS A 17 -7.35 -8.77 9.74
CA LYS A 17 -8.36 -9.82 9.59
C LYS A 17 -9.53 -9.65 10.56
N ASP A 18 -9.23 -9.31 11.81
CA ASP A 18 -10.25 -9.05 12.83
C ASP A 18 -11.11 -7.84 12.46
N LEU A 19 -10.49 -6.77 11.98
CA LEU A 19 -11.21 -5.58 11.50
C LEU A 19 -12.13 -5.93 10.31
N VAL A 20 -11.61 -6.63 9.33
CA VAL A 20 -12.38 -7.05 8.15
C VAL A 20 -13.58 -7.91 8.55
N ALA A 21 -13.40 -8.83 9.47
CA ALA A 21 -14.50 -9.65 9.98
C ALA A 21 -15.59 -8.80 10.63
N LYS A 22 -15.21 -7.80 11.42
CA LYS A 22 -16.17 -6.89 12.09
C LYS A 22 -16.92 -5.98 11.11
N LEU A 23 -16.34 -5.67 9.96
CA LEU A 23 -16.97 -4.84 8.95
C LEU A 23 -18.13 -5.52 8.23
N ALA A 24 -18.22 -6.85 8.31
CA ALA A 24 -19.27 -7.64 7.66
C ALA A 24 -19.43 -7.21 6.18
N LEU A 25 -18.35 -7.28 5.41
CA LEU A 25 -18.30 -6.81 4.03
C LEU A 25 -19.26 -7.58 3.13
N THR A 26 -19.82 -6.87 2.16
CA THR A 26 -20.60 -7.44 1.06
C THR A 26 -19.81 -7.33 -0.25
N LEU A 27 -20.26 -8.02 -1.28
CA LEU A 27 -19.64 -7.94 -2.61
C LEU A 27 -19.70 -6.55 -3.25
N GLU A 28 -20.59 -5.70 -2.77
CA GLU A 28 -20.74 -4.31 -3.25
C GLU A 28 -19.82 -3.33 -2.53
N ASP A 29 -19.19 -3.74 -1.43
CA ASP A 29 -18.32 -2.86 -0.66
C ASP A 29 -16.96 -2.73 -1.33
N ARG A 30 -16.44 -1.52 -1.39
CA ARG A 30 -15.12 -1.19 -1.87
C ARG A 30 -14.19 -0.94 -0.69
N VAL A 31 -13.07 -1.65 -0.61
CA VAL A 31 -12.08 -1.47 0.45
C VAL A 31 -10.79 -0.95 -0.14
N ILE A 32 -10.28 0.14 0.43
CA ILE A 32 -9.04 0.79 0.00
C ILE A 32 -8.10 0.91 1.20
N LEU A 33 -6.95 0.24 1.12
CA LEU A 33 -5.86 0.38 2.08
C LEU A 33 -5.08 1.64 1.70
N LEU A 34 -4.92 2.55 2.65
CA LEU A 34 -4.41 3.87 2.34
C LEU A 34 -2.89 3.95 2.34
N TRP A 35 -2.14 2.93 2.73
CA TRP A 35 -0.67 2.96 2.67
C TRP A 35 0.03 1.99 3.62
N ASP A 36 1.37 1.92 3.44
CA ASP A 36 2.32 1.27 4.34
C ASP A 36 1.87 -0.11 4.81
N LEU A 37 1.83 -1.05 3.86
CA LEU A 37 1.42 -2.42 4.14
C LEU A 37 2.50 -3.22 4.86
N ILE A 38 3.76 -2.83 4.70
CA ILE A 38 4.93 -3.58 5.16
C ILE A 38 5.71 -2.82 6.23
N ASN A 39 6.69 -3.52 6.81
CA ASN A 39 7.61 -3.05 7.85
C ASN A 39 6.95 -2.86 9.22
N LYS A 40 7.75 -2.73 10.23
CA LYS A 40 7.45 -2.55 11.67
C LYS A 40 6.91 -3.81 12.37
N TRP A 41 6.01 -4.59 11.78
CA TRP A 41 5.41 -5.78 12.39
C TRP A 41 5.64 -7.04 11.56
N PRO A 42 5.50 -8.26 12.14
CA PRO A 42 6.13 -9.45 11.58
C PRO A 42 5.53 -10.02 10.29
N TYR A 43 4.28 -9.71 9.96
CA TYR A 43 3.58 -10.37 8.86
C TYR A 43 3.48 -9.53 7.60
N SER A 44 4.56 -8.84 7.20
CA SER A 44 4.56 -7.93 6.05
C SER A 44 4.15 -8.60 4.74
N ALA A 45 4.82 -9.67 4.36
CA ALA A 45 4.53 -10.37 3.10
C ALA A 45 3.15 -11.02 3.11
N GLU A 46 2.78 -11.64 4.23
CA GLU A 46 1.49 -12.30 4.40
C GLU A 46 0.34 -11.28 4.38
N THR A 47 0.58 -10.07 4.87
CA THR A 47 -0.40 -8.96 4.79
C THR A 47 -0.66 -8.56 3.35
N VAL A 48 0.39 -8.37 2.55
CA VAL A 48 0.27 -8.05 1.12
C VAL A 48 -0.49 -9.16 0.39
N GLN A 49 -0.12 -10.42 0.64
CA GLN A 49 -0.79 -11.58 0.05
C GLN A 49 -2.28 -11.60 0.39
N TYR A 50 -2.63 -11.38 1.65
CA TYR A 50 -4.02 -11.34 2.10
C TYR A 50 -4.84 -10.25 1.42
N ILE A 51 -4.28 -9.03 1.31
CA ILE A 51 -4.95 -7.91 0.67
C ILE A 51 -5.18 -8.18 -0.81
N TYR A 52 -4.17 -8.73 -1.48
CA TYR A 52 -4.28 -9.14 -2.88
C TYR A 52 -5.37 -10.18 -3.10
N GLU A 53 -5.38 -11.26 -2.30
CA GLU A 53 -6.37 -12.33 -2.41
C GLU A 53 -7.79 -11.85 -2.07
N SER A 54 -7.91 -10.85 -1.21
CA SER A 54 -9.20 -10.25 -0.83
C SER A 54 -9.80 -9.37 -1.92
N GLY A 55 -9.03 -9.03 -2.95
CA GLY A 55 -9.46 -8.10 -4.01
C GLY A 55 -9.55 -6.65 -3.56
N PHE A 56 -8.90 -6.29 -2.46
CA PHE A 56 -8.87 -4.92 -1.96
C PHE A 56 -7.92 -4.06 -2.79
N GLU A 57 -8.20 -2.76 -2.85
CA GLU A 57 -7.32 -1.79 -3.47
C GLU A 57 -6.32 -1.24 -2.45
N CYS A 58 -5.24 -0.69 -2.93
CA CYS A 58 -4.22 -0.07 -2.08
C CYS A 58 -3.63 1.17 -2.73
N VAL A 59 -3.44 2.20 -1.93
CA VAL A 59 -2.61 3.36 -2.29
C VAL A 59 -1.23 3.15 -1.70
N ARG A 60 -0.18 3.38 -2.49
CA ARG A 60 1.20 3.15 -2.09
C ARG A 60 1.69 4.23 -1.12
N GLY A 61 2.23 3.80 0.03
CA GLY A 61 2.92 4.66 0.98
C GLY A 61 4.43 4.68 0.74
N ASN A 62 5.16 5.42 1.59
CA ASN A 62 6.60 5.54 1.45
C ASN A 62 7.35 4.23 1.72
N HIS A 63 6.88 3.37 2.62
CA HIS A 63 7.45 2.04 2.84
C HIS A 63 7.21 1.12 1.64
N ASP A 64 6.03 1.16 1.06
CA ASP A 64 5.69 0.40 -0.14
C ASP A 64 6.53 0.87 -1.34
N GLU A 65 6.76 2.16 -1.46
CA GLU A 65 7.63 2.75 -2.49
C GLU A 65 9.08 2.28 -2.33
N ALA A 66 9.58 2.21 -1.10
CA ALA A 66 10.93 1.69 -0.83
C ALA A 66 11.08 0.24 -1.31
N TYR A 67 10.09 -0.60 -1.08
CA TYR A 67 10.04 -1.96 -1.61
C TYR A 67 10.12 -1.97 -3.14
N LYS A 68 9.29 -1.16 -3.79
CA LYS A 68 9.28 -1.05 -5.26
C LYS A 68 10.63 -0.61 -5.81
N GLN A 69 11.25 0.42 -5.22
CA GLN A 69 12.55 0.92 -5.65
C GLN A 69 13.66 -0.12 -5.46
N PHE A 70 13.60 -0.91 -4.40
CA PHE A 70 14.54 -2.00 -4.16
C PHE A 70 14.59 -2.98 -5.33
N PHE A 71 13.45 -3.39 -5.87
CA PHE A 71 13.40 -4.33 -7.00
C PHE A 71 13.60 -3.65 -8.36
N LYS A 72 13.14 -2.42 -8.52
CA LYS A 72 13.30 -1.66 -9.76
C LYS A 72 14.77 -1.34 -10.05
N HIS A 73 15.55 -1.08 -9.02
CA HIS A 73 16.98 -0.71 -9.11
C HIS A 73 17.86 -1.80 -8.51
N SER A 74 17.81 -3.01 -9.07
CA SER A 74 18.50 -4.19 -8.54
C SER A 74 20.01 -4.01 -8.37
N HIS A 75 20.65 -3.19 -9.21
CA HIS A 75 22.09 -2.87 -9.10
C HIS A 75 22.40 -1.87 -7.97
N LEU A 76 21.39 -1.21 -7.41
CA LEU A 76 21.51 -0.24 -6.32
C LEU A 76 20.79 -0.70 -5.04
N ARG A 77 20.52 -2.00 -4.90
CA ARG A 77 19.76 -2.55 -3.77
C ARG A 77 20.29 -2.13 -2.39
N HIS A 78 21.60 -2.02 -2.26
CA HIS A 78 22.24 -1.58 -1.00
C HIS A 78 21.83 -0.17 -0.57
N TYR A 79 21.35 0.64 -1.48
CA TYR A 79 20.93 2.01 -1.22
C TYR A 79 19.41 2.18 -1.01
N PHE A 80 18.60 1.22 -1.48
CA PHE A 80 17.14 1.38 -1.53
C PHE A 80 16.36 0.58 -0.49
N GLY A 81 17.01 -0.30 0.23
CA GLY A 81 16.32 -1.01 1.29
C GLY A 81 17.04 -2.25 1.81
N PRO A 82 16.55 -2.79 2.93
CA PRO A 82 17.14 -3.96 3.55
C PRO A 82 16.85 -5.24 2.76
N LEU A 83 17.77 -6.22 2.89
CA LEU A 83 17.65 -7.54 2.24
C LEU A 83 16.35 -8.29 2.63
N LYS A 84 15.71 -7.92 3.72
CA LYS A 84 14.40 -8.51 4.11
C LYS A 84 13.34 -8.44 3.00
N TYR A 85 13.44 -7.49 2.08
CA TYR A 85 12.50 -7.38 0.96
C TYR A 85 12.57 -8.58 0.02
N GLU A 86 13.72 -9.23 -0.13
CA GLU A 86 13.82 -10.47 -0.89
C GLU A 86 13.04 -11.59 -0.20
N THR A 87 13.13 -11.68 1.14
CA THR A 87 12.33 -12.63 1.92
C THR A 87 10.82 -12.37 1.75
N TYR A 88 10.40 -11.11 1.75
CA TYR A 88 9.00 -10.76 1.48
C TYR A 88 8.55 -11.23 0.11
N LYS A 89 9.35 -10.98 -0.92
CA LYS A 89 9.06 -11.43 -2.28
C LYS A 89 8.94 -12.97 -2.38
N GLU A 90 9.83 -13.70 -1.73
CA GLU A 90 9.80 -15.16 -1.72
C GLU A 90 8.57 -15.72 -1.01
N THR A 91 8.05 -15.01 -0.01
CA THR A 91 6.87 -15.39 0.76
C THR A 91 5.55 -15.12 0.00
N MET A 92 5.54 -14.08 -0.85
CA MET A 92 4.39 -13.76 -1.70
C MET A 92 4.29 -14.70 -2.90
N SER A 93 3.08 -14.86 -3.44
CA SER A 93 2.93 -15.40 -4.80
C SER A 93 3.51 -14.42 -5.83
N PRO A 94 3.97 -14.91 -7.00
CA PRO A 94 4.42 -14.02 -8.07
C PRO A 94 3.36 -12.99 -8.48
N GLU A 95 2.10 -13.38 -8.47
CA GLU A 95 0.97 -12.52 -8.79
C GLU A 95 0.78 -11.41 -7.77
N ALA A 96 0.85 -11.73 -6.48
CA ALA A 96 0.76 -10.73 -5.40
C ALA A 96 1.93 -9.73 -5.46
N HIS A 97 3.15 -10.23 -5.71
CA HIS A 97 4.31 -9.37 -5.88
C HIS A 97 4.12 -8.39 -7.06
N GLN A 98 3.67 -8.88 -8.21
CA GLN A 98 3.42 -8.04 -9.39
C GLN A 98 2.33 -7.01 -9.13
N TRP A 99 1.25 -7.40 -8.49
CA TRP A 99 0.18 -6.48 -8.08
C TRP A 99 0.73 -5.39 -7.15
N TYR A 100 1.52 -5.78 -6.13
CA TYR A 100 2.11 -4.86 -5.17
C TYR A 100 3.04 -3.84 -5.82
N MET A 101 3.83 -4.28 -6.80
CA MET A 101 4.72 -3.40 -7.58
C MET A 101 3.95 -2.36 -8.41
N ARG A 102 2.68 -2.59 -8.70
CA ARG A 102 1.83 -1.73 -9.55
C ARG A 102 0.81 -0.91 -8.78
N THR A 103 0.81 -0.95 -7.47
CA THR A 103 -0.13 -0.15 -6.68
C THR A 103 0.03 1.34 -7.00
N PRO A 104 -1.09 2.09 -7.13
CA PRO A 104 -1.03 3.51 -7.47
C PRO A 104 -0.57 4.37 -6.30
N ILE A 105 -0.11 5.58 -6.59
CA ILE A 105 0.29 6.56 -5.57
C ILE A 105 -0.93 7.30 -5.02
N TYR A 106 -1.98 7.41 -5.79
CA TYR A 106 -3.26 7.97 -5.37
C TYR A 106 -4.40 7.27 -6.10
N ILE A 107 -5.59 7.34 -5.52
CA ILE A 107 -6.85 6.91 -6.15
C ILE A 107 -7.83 8.06 -5.95
N GLU A 108 -8.53 8.45 -7.00
CA GLU A 108 -9.54 9.50 -6.90
C GLU A 108 -10.90 9.05 -7.40
N SER A 109 -11.94 9.66 -6.85
CA SER A 109 -13.32 9.59 -7.32
C SER A 109 -13.87 11.01 -7.46
N ASP A 110 -15.14 11.14 -7.83
CA ASP A 110 -15.79 12.44 -7.89
C ASP A 110 -15.94 13.09 -6.50
N GLU A 111 -15.87 12.31 -5.43
CA GLU A 111 -16.15 12.77 -4.06
C GLU A 111 -14.92 12.81 -3.17
N TRP A 112 -13.86 12.06 -3.48
CA TRP A 112 -12.69 11.93 -2.60
C TRP A 112 -11.41 11.60 -3.37
N ILE A 113 -10.30 11.89 -2.73
CA ILE A 113 -8.95 11.50 -3.18
C ILE A 113 -8.28 10.76 -2.03
N ALA A 114 -7.78 9.56 -2.32
CA ALA A 114 -6.99 8.75 -1.39
C ALA A 114 -5.51 8.88 -1.73
N VAL A 115 -4.71 9.36 -0.80
CA VAL A 115 -3.27 9.57 -0.95
C VAL A 115 -2.59 9.35 0.40
N HIS A 116 -1.33 8.87 0.40
CA HIS A 116 -0.62 8.57 1.65
C HIS A 116 -0.37 9.80 2.53
N ALA A 117 0.31 10.80 2.00
CA ALA A 117 0.74 11.94 2.83
C ALA A 117 -0.09 13.20 2.58
N GLY A 118 -0.29 13.60 1.35
CA GLY A 118 -1.08 14.78 1.06
C GLY A 118 -0.91 15.30 -0.36
N LEU A 119 -1.53 16.44 -0.60
CA LEU A 119 -1.50 17.16 -1.87
C LEU A 119 -0.87 18.53 -1.67
N GLU A 120 -0.30 19.05 -2.71
CA GLU A 120 0.16 20.43 -2.74
C GLU A 120 -1.05 21.35 -2.98
N PRO A 121 -1.26 22.37 -2.13
CA PRO A 121 -2.40 23.28 -2.30
C PRO A 121 -2.47 23.90 -3.70
N GLY A 122 -3.63 23.81 -4.32
CA GLY A 122 -3.87 24.35 -5.65
C GLY A 122 -3.47 23.44 -6.81
N ASN A 123 -2.87 22.29 -6.53
CA ASN A 123 -2.49 21.32 -7.56
C ASN A 123 -3.41 20.09 -7.54
N GLU A 124 -3.64 19.54 -8.73
CA GLU A 124 -4.29 18.24 -8.86
C GLU A 124 -3.33 17.11 -8.47
N PRO A 125 -3.82 15.91 -8.10
CA PRO A 125 -2.96 14.78 -7.75
C PRO A 125 -1.93 14.44 -8.83
N ALA A 126 -2.34 14.47 -10.08
CA ALA A 126 -1.47 14.16 -11.22
C ALA A 126 -0.31 15.16 -11.38
N ASP A 127 -0.49 16.39 -10.93
CA ASP A 127 0.49 17.48 -11.04
C ASP A 127 1.31 17.66 -9.75
N THR A 128 0.97 16.93 -8.70
CA THR A 128 1.69 16.97 -7.42
C THR A 128 2.91 16.05 -7.49
N ALA A 129 4.08 16.56 -7.06
CA ALA A 129 5.30 15.78 -7.06
C ALA A 129 5.16 14.51 -6.21
N LYS A 130 5.64 13.37 -6.72
CA LYS A 130 5.62 12.07 -6.02
C LYS A 130 6.15 12.16 -4.60
N LYS A 131 7.20 12.93 -4.35
CA LYS A 131 7.78 13.15 -3.02
C LYS A 131 6.76 13.71 -2.04
N ILE A 132 5.90 14.64 -2.49
CA ILE A 132 4.86 15.26 -1.66
C ILE A 132 3.76 14.25 -1.37
N LEU A 133 3.31 13.50 -2.38
CA LEU A 133 2.28 12.47 -2.22
C LEU A 133 2.68 11.39 -1.21
N LEU A 134 3.98 11.09 -1.09
CA LEU A 134 4.49 10.04 -0.22
C LEU A 134 5.01 10.54 1.14
N ASN A 135 5.50 11.76 1.26
CA ASN A 135 6.24 12.23 2.43
C ASN A 135 6.00 13.69 2.79
N ILE A 136 4.79 14.17 2.70
CA ILE A 136 4.55 15.56 3.09
C ILE A 136 4.86 15.75 4.58
N ARG A 137 5.62 16.79 4.89
CA ARG A 137 5.88 17.22 6.27
C ARG A 137 5.63 18.72 6.34
N THR A 138 4.82 19.09 7.25
CA THR A 138 4.55 20.49 7.57
C THR A 138 5.56 21.03 8.57
#